data_272051907b38349d1cfad4c397548b15
#
_entry.id   272051907b38349d1cfad4c397548b15
#
_cell.length_a   1.000
_cell.length_b   1.000
_cell.length_c   1.000
_cell.angle_alpha   90.00
_cell.angle_beta   90.00
_cell.angle_gamma   90.00
#
_symmetry.space_group_name_H-M   'P 1'
#
loop_
_entity.id
_entity.type
_entity.pdbx_description
1 polymer ?
#
loop_
_entity_poly.entity_id
_entity_poly.type
_entity_poly.pdbx_seq_one_letter_code
_entity_poly.pdbx_strand_id
1 'polypeptide(L)'
;NPEAKHPYFCLSLKEDGLFVGGSIFSVRPNSVAFAYRAFSGSWISKSLRASPSLVGEYAVAQYACEQGKIYLSHGKDRNPYGLNASIGLATFKLSVGCRPSIRQGAYEIQTIDTNTIKTDCLILEMPKVGEAITKAYLVTSPETEDQYLRVTKYPRLLEVEVIHR
;
A
#
# COMPACT_ATOMS: atom_id res chain seq x y z
N ASN A 1 -14.70 28.41 6.15
CA ASN A 1 -15.31 27.14 5.71
C ASN A 1 -15.06 26.13 6.81
N PRO A 2 -16.03 25.73 7.62
CA PRO A 2 -15.79 24.63 8.53
C PRO A 2 -15.47 23.43 7.64
N GLU A 3 -14.25 22.92 7.75
CA GLU A 3 -13.86 21.68 7.11
C GLU A 3 -14.89 20.63 7.52
N ALA A 4 -15.71 20.21 6.60
CA ALA A 4 -16.69 19.18 6.83
C ALA A 4 -15.92 17.94 7.29
N LYS A 5 -15.92 17.66 8.59
CA LYS A 5 -15.26 16.50 9.15
C LYS A 5 -15.95 15.28 8.57
N HIS A 6 -15.26 14.59 7.69
CA HIS A 6 -15.77 13.34 7.15
C HIS A 6 -15.95 12.33 8.30
N PRO A 7 -17.07 11.63 8.34
CA PRO A 7 -17.29 10.64 9.40
C PRO A 7 -16.24 9.53 9.32
N TYR A 8 -15.80 9.07 10.49
CA TYR A 8 -14.95 7.91 10.64
C TYR A 8 -15.79 6.69 11.01
N PHE A 9 -15.43 5.57 10.42
CA PHE A 9 -16.03 4.27 10.67
C PHE A 9 -14.97 3.29 11.13
N CYS A 10 -15.36 2.34 11.94
CA CYS A 10 -14.51 1.26 12.38
C CYS A 10 -15.06 -0.07 11.86
N LEU A 11 -14.21 -0.83 11.18
CA LEU A 11 -14.45 -2.22 10.85
C LEU A 11 -13.69 -3.07 11.88
N SER A 12 -14.38 -3.97 12.56
CA SER A 12 -13.76 -4.97 13.43
C SER A 12 -13.88 -6.35 12.81
N LEU A 13 -12.79 -7.11 12.80
CA LEU A 13 -12.79 -8.51 12.41
C LEU A 13 -12.81 -9.39 13.64
N LYS A 14 -13.73 -10.36 13.63
CA LYS A 14 -13.83 -11.39 14.67
C LYS A 14 -13.90 -12.75 13.98
N GLU A 15 -13.27 -13.75 14.58
CA GLU A 15 -13.43 -15.15 14.20
C GLU A 15 -13.69 -15.95 15.48
N ASP A 16 -14.73 -16.77 15.47
CA ASP A 16 -15.19 -17.54 16.64
C ASP A 16 -15.40 -16.67 17.91
N GLY A 17 -15.88 -15.45 17.71
CA GLY A 17 -16.09 -14.47 18.78
C GLY A 17 -14.84 -13.71 19.24
N LEU A 18 -13.66 -14.13 18.82
CA LEU A 18 -12.39 -13.48 19.18
C LEU A 18 -12.09 -12.31 18.24
N PHE A 19 -11.69 -11.19 18.81
CA PHE A 19 -11.23 -10.03 18.04
C PHE A 19 -9.84 -10.28 17.46
N VAL A 20 -9.72 -10.22 16.13
CA VAL A 20 -8.47 -10.47 15.41
C VAL A 20 -7.89 -9.22 14.77
N GLY A 21 -8.62 -8.13 14.79
CA GLY A 21 -8.14 -6.84 14.31
C GLY A 21 -9.21 -5.94 13.74
N GLY A 22 -8.80 -4.81 13.20
CA GLY A 22 -9.72 -3.86 12.59
C GLY A 22 -9.07 -2.74 11.80
N SER A 23 -9.92 -1.95 11.18
CA SER A 23 -9.55 -0.78 10.40
C SER A 23 -10.42 0.41 10.77
N ILE A 24 -9.82 1.59 10.78
CA ILE A 24 -10.54 2.87 10.84
C ILE A 24 -10.40 3.53 9.48
N PHE A 25 -11.51 3.97 8.93
CA PHE A 25 -11.56 4.64 7.64
C PHE A 25 -12.54 5.80 7.63
N SER A 26 -12.31 6.76 6.75
CA SER A 26 -13.22 7.88 6.52
C SER A 26 -13.97 7.70 5.21
N VAL A 27 -15.26 8.07 5.20
CA VAL A 27 -16.08 8.06 3.99
C VAL A 27 -16.20 9.48 3.49
N ARG A 28 -15.81 9.68 2.25
CA ARG A 28 -15.84 10.95 1.53
C ARG A 28 -16.87 10.86 0.39
N PRO A 29 -17.23 11.96 -0.28
CA PRO A 29 -18.21 11.91 -1.36
C PRO A 29 -17.91 10.82 -2.39
N ASN A 30 -16.69 10.72 -2.91
CA ASN A 30 -16.31 9.79 -3.97
C ASN A 30 -15.36 8.68 -3.53
N SER A 31 -14.97 8.63 -2.26
CA SER A 31 -13.94 7.67 -1.80
C SER A 31 -14.12 7.20 -0.38
N VAL A 32 -13.57 6.04 -0.09
CA VAL A 32 -13.24 5.56 1.24
C VAL A 32 -11.73 5.65 1.42
N ALA A 33 -11.27 6.19 2.55
CA ALA A 33 -9.85 6.34 2.84
C ALA A 33 -9.48 5.67 4.16
N PHE A 34 -8.53 4.74 4.12
CA PHE A 34 -7.97 4.16 5.33
C PHE A 34 -7.21 5.21 6.14
N ALA A 35 -7.47 5.23 7.45
CA ALA A 35 -6.74 6.03 8.42
C ALA A 35 -5.77 5.18 9.23
N TYR A 36 -6.27 4.09 9.80
CA TYR A 36 -5.49 3.17 10.65
C TYR A 36 -5.90 1.73 10.41
N ARG A 37 -4.95 0.82 10.60
CA ARG A 37 -5.17 -0.63 10.59
C ARG A 37 -4.32 -1.29 11.65
N ALA A 38 -4.90 -2.27 12.35
CA ALA A 38 -4.20 -3.12 13.27
C ALA A 38 -4.81 -4.53 13.22
N PHE A 39 -4.00 -5.50 12.88
CA PHE A 39 -4.39 -6.90 12.77
C PHE A 39 -3.36 -7.79 13.45
N SER A 40 -3.80 -8.93 13.96
CA SER A 40 -2.90 -9.96 14.48
C SER A 40 -2.04 -10.52 13.35
N GLY A 41 -0.70 -10.37 13.45
CA GLY A 41 0.23 -10.80 12.41
C GLY A 41 0.36 -12.33 12.28
N SER A 42 0.03 -13.07 13.33
CA SER A 42 0.13 -14.53 13.39
C SER A 42 -1.16 -15.25 13.04
N TRP A 43 -2.27 -14.52 12.90
CA TRP A 43 -3.56 -15.12 12.65
C TRP A 43 -3.81 -15.29 11.14
N ILE A 44 -4.33 -16.44 10.76
CA ILE A 44 -4.81 -16.72 9.40
C ILE A 44 -6.23 -17.27 9.53
N SER A 45 -7.17 -16.69 8.80
CA SER A 45 -8.55 -17.16 8.78
C SER A 45 -8.64 -18.61 8.34
N LYS A 46 -9.25 -19.44 9.17
CA LYS A 46 -9.45 -20.86 8.85
C LYS A 46 -10.37 -21.06 7.65
N SER A 47 -11.40 -20.24 7.54
CA SER A 47 -12.39 -20.31 6.45
C SER A 47 -11.87 -19.76 5.14
N LEU A 48 -11.18 -18.61 5.17
CA LEU A 48 -10.74 -17.91 3.96
C LEU A 48 -9.29 -18.22 3.58
N ARG A 49 -8.51 -18.86 4.47
CA ARG A 49 -7.08 -19.11 4.30
C ARG A 49 -6.29 -17.84 3.94
N ALA A 50 -6.73 -16.71 4.48
CA ALA A 50 -6.20 -15.38 4.19
C ALA A 50 -5.79 -14.67 5.47
N SER A 51 -4.83 -13.76 5.37
CA SER A 51 -4.45 -12.90 6.48
C SER A 51 -5.59 -11.93 6.84
N PRO A 52 -5.69 -11.50 8.11
CA PRO A 52 -6.75 -10.57 8.52
C PRO A 52 -6.65 -9.23 7.79
N SER A 53 -5.44 -8.82 7.41
CA SER A 53 -5.26 -7.61 6.60
C SER A 53 -5.93 -7.72 5.23
N LEU A 54 -5.83 -8.88 4.58
CA LEU A 54 -6.46 -9.12 3.28
C LEU A 54 -7.98 -9.23 3.41
N VAL A 55 -8.47 -9.90 4.47
CA VAL A 55 -9.91 -10.00 4.77
C VAL A 55 -10.51 -8.60 5.04
N GLY A 56 -9.81 -7.80 5.85
CA GLY A 56 -10.22 -6.42 6.13
C GLY A 56 -10.21 -5.53 4.90
N GLU A 57 -9.24 -5.72 4.01
CA GLU A 57 -9.16 -5.03 2.73
C GLU A 57 -10.38 -5.32 1.86
N TYR A 58 -10.70 -6.61 1.70
CA TYR A 58 -11.86 -7.04 0.93
C TYR A 58 -13.16 -6.46 1.49
N ALA A 59 -13.35 -6.52 2.81
CA ALA A 59 -14.56 -6.01 3.46
C ALA A 59 -14.74 -4.49 3.27
N VAL A 60 -13.66 -3.70 3.36
CA VAL A 60 -13.72 -2.26 3.11
C VAL A 60 -13.94 -1.95 1.62
N ALA A 61 -13.35 -2.73 0.72
CA ALA A 61 -13.59 -2.60 -0.71
C ALA A 61 -15.05 -2.90 -1.06
N GLN A 62 -15.61 -3.97 -0.51
CA GLN A 62 -17.02 -4.30 -0.67
C GLN A 62 -17.92 -3.18 -0.15
N TYR A 63 -17.67 -2.69 1.07
CA TYR A 63 -18.40 -1.55 1.62
C TYR A 63 -18.31 -0.31 0.70
N ALA A 64 -17.13 -0.01 0.17
CA ALA A 64 -16.96 1.12 -0.74
C ALA A 64 -17.81 0.96 -2.00
N CYS A 65 -17.85 -0.24 -2.60
CA CYS A 65 -18.71 -0.56 -3.74
C CYS A 65 -20.19 -0.40 -3.41
N GLU A 66 -20.65 -0.95 -2.29
CA GLU A 66 -22.04 -0.84 -1.82
C GLU A 66 -22.47 0.61 -1.58
N GLN A 67 -21.54 1.47 -1.18
CA GLN A 67 -21.77 2.90 -1.01
C GLN A 67 -21.57 3.72 -2.31
N GLY A 68 -21.39 3.06 -3.46
CA GLY A 68 -21.19 3.71 -4.76
C GLY A 68 -19.92 4.57 -4.84
N LYS A 69 -18.87 4.21 -4.08
CA LYS A 69 -17.61 4.97 -4.09
C LYS A 69 -16.74 4.57 -5.27
N ILE A 70 -16.08 5.55 -5.86
CA ILE A 70 -15.25 5.37 -7.05
C ILE A 70 -13.83 4.94 -6.67
N TYR A 71 -13.36 5.39 -5.48
CA TYR A 71 -11.98 5.18 -5.04
C TYR A 71 -11.91 4.59 -3.65
N LEU A 72 -10.97 3.65 -3.48
CA LEU A 72 -10.48 3.20 -2.19
C LEU A 72 -9.05 3.71 -2.01
N SER A 73 -8.82 4.57 -1.00
CA SER A 73 -7.52 5.18 -0.77
C SER A 73 -6.79 4.51 0.38
N HIS A 74 -5.60 4.02 0.13
CA HIS A 74 -4.70 3.41 1.14
C HIS A 74 -3.83 4.42 1.88
N GLY A 75 -4.18 5.71 1.76
CA GLY A 75 -3.42 6.80 2.38
C GLY A 75 -2.12 7.10 1.62
N LYS A 76 -1.32 7.96 2.23
CA LYS A 76 -0.05 8.38 1.68
C LYS A 76 1.06 7.51 2.25
N ASP A 77 2.01 7.11 1.44
CA ASP A 77 3.31 6.71 1.94
C ASP A 77 4.11 7.97 2.28
N ARG A 78 4.87 7.91 3.36
CA ARG A 78 5.69 9.05 3.78
C ARG A 78 6.77 9.37 2.76
N ASN A 79 7.20 8.38 2.03
CA ASN A 79 8.13 8.52 0.92
C ASN A 79 7.57 7.82 -0.32
N PRO A 80 7.02 8.57 -1.31
CA PRO A 80 6.50 8.00 -2.53
C PRO A 80 7.57 7.30 -3.38
N TYR A 81 8.85 7.57 -3.11
CA TYR A 81 9.99 6.96 -3.81
C TYR A 81 10.50 5.67 -3.14
N GLY A 82 9.85 5.21 -2.07
CA GLY A 82 10.21 3.97 -1.41
C GLY A 82 11.42 4.00 -0.50
N LEU A 83 12.17 5.09 -0.41
CA LEU A 83 13.40 5.18 0.39
C LEU A 83 13.21 4.91 1.88
N ASN A 84 12.02 5.16 2.42
CA ASN A 84 11.66 4.87 3.81
C ASN A 84 10.42 3.98 3.94
N ALA A 85 9.84 3.54 2.83
CA ALA A 85 8.76 2.58 2.85
C ALA A 85 9.36 1.18 2.99
N SER A 86 8.82 0.37 3.90
CA SER A 86 9.17 -1.04 3.89
C SER A 86 8.70 -1.65 2.55
N ILE A 87 9.57 -2.44 1.93
CA ILE A 87 9.24 -3.16 0.69
C ILE A 87 7.91 -3.92 0.86
N GLY A 88 7.71 -4.53 2.03
CA GLY A 88 6.49 -5.26 2.36
C GLY A 88 5.21 -4.42 2.30
N LEU A 89 5.23 -3.15 2.73
CA LEU A 89 4.04 -2.30 2.64
C LEU A 89 3.74 -1.88 1.20
N ALA A 90 4.76 -1.51 0.44
CA ALA A 90 4.62 -1.13 -0.96
C ALA A 90 4.09 -2.31 -1.78
N THR A 91 4.69 -3.50 -1.62
CA THR A 91 4.27 -4.72 -2.32
C THR A 91 2.88 -5.19 -1.91
N PHE A 92 2.51 -5.07 -0.62
CA PHE A 92 1.15 -5.35 -0.19
C PHE A 92 0.14 -4.44 -0.91
N LYS A 93 0.35 -3.12 -0.90
CA LYS A 93 -0.55 -2.18 -1.57
C LYS A 93 -0.67 -2.49 -3.07
N LEU A 94 0.43 -2.75 -3.74
CA LEU A 94 0.43 -3.12 -5.15
C LEU A 94 -0.29 -4.46 -5.39
N SER A 95 -0.11 -5.45 -4.52
CA SER A 95 -0.72 -6.77 -4.65
C SER A 95 -2.25 -6.76 -4.49
N VAL A 96 -2.78 -5.81 -3.73
CA VAL A 96 -4.24 -5.60 -3.61
C VAL A 96 -4.79 -4.64 -4.68
N GLY A 97 -4.00 -4.34 -5.72
CA GLY A 97 -4.44 -3.55 -6.87
C GLY A 97 -4.35 -2.05 -6.70
N CYS A 98 -3.67 -1.56 -5.65
CA CYS A 98 -3.43 -0.12 -5.52
C CYS A 98 -2.57 0.38 -6.69
N ARG A 99 -3.00 1.49 -7.24
CA ARG A 99 -2.21 2.23 -8.22
C ARG A 99 -1.54 3.41 -7.53
N PRO A 100 -0.20 3.46 -7.47
CA PRO A 100 0.48 4.62 -6.93
C PRO A 100 0.17 5.83 -7.80
N SER A 101 -0.08 6.97 -7.16
CA SER A 101 -0.31 8.23 -7.84
C SER A 101 0.47 9.34 -7.14
N ILE A 102 0.97 10.27 -7.93
CA ILE A 102 1.63 11.45 -7.42
C ILE A 102 0.55 12.44 -6.98
N ARG A 103 0.71 12.94 -5.75
CA ARG A 103 -0.17 14.01 -5.29
C ARG A 103 0.13 15.29 -6.07
N GLN A 104 -0.91 15.97 -6.52
CA GLN A 104 -0.77 17.35 -6.99
C GLN A 104 -0.23 18.22 -5.85
N GLY A 105 0.86 18.91 -6.07
CA GLY A 105 1.52 19.76 -5.08
C GLY A 105 3.01 19.89 -5.36
N ALA A 106 3.72 20.58 -4.47
CA ALA A 106 5.16 20.71 -4.56
C ALA A 106 5.83 19.33 -4.37
N TYR A 107 6.72 19.01 -5.25
CA TYR A 107 7.62 17.86 -5.15
C TYR A 107 9.06 18.33 -5.35
N GLU A 108 9.96 17.65 -4.70
CA GLU A 108 11.39 17.88 -4.82
C GLU A 108 11.99 16.78 -5.68
N ILE A 109 12.83 17.16 -6.62
CA ILE A 109 13.61 16.21 -7.42
C ILE A 109 14.98 16.09 -6.77
N GLN A 110 15.35 14.88 -6.38
CA GLN A 110 16.65 14.59 -5.81
C GLN A 110 17.37 13.55 -6.66
N THR A 111 18.65 13.77 -6.88
CA THR A 111 19.55 12.73 -7.39
C THR A 111 20.00 11.85 -6.23
N ILE A 112 19.79 10.55 -6.34
CA ILE A 112 20.16 9.58 -5.32
C ILE A 112 21.35 8.78 -5.83
N ASP A 113 22.45 8.82 -5.09
CA ASP A 113 23.53 7.88 -5.29
C ASP A 113 23.15 6.56 -4.61
N THR A 114 22.93 5.52 -5.41
CA THR A 114 22.52 4.20 -4.92
C THR A 114 23.56 3.58 -3.98
N ASN A 115 24.83 3.93 -4.08
CA ASN A 115 25.88 3.48 -3.16
C ASN A 115 25.71 4.01 -1.74
N THR A 116 24.94 5.08 -1.55
CA THR A 116 24.64 5.63 -0.21
C THR A 116 23.46 4.95 0.46
N ILE A 117 22.69 4.12 -0.26
CA ILE A 117 21.53 3.42 0.26
C ILE A 117 22.00 2.23 1.10
N LYS A 118 21.78 2.31 2.42
CA LYS A 118 22.23 1.27 3.36
C LYS A 118 21.22 0.16 3.62
N THR A 119 19.98 0.35 3.22
CA THR A 119 18.87 -0.60 3.47
C THR A 119 18.19 -0.96 2.18
N ASP A 120 17.68 -2.19 2.10
CA ASP A 120 16.89 -2.62 0.97
C ASP A 120 15.65 -1.75 0.82
N CYS A 121 15.39 -1.27 -0.38
CA CYS A 121 14.25 -0.40 -0.66
C CYS A 121 13.72 -0.57 -2.08
N LEU A 122 12.46 -0.16 -2.27
CA LEU A 122 11.81 -0.07 -3.57
C LEU A 122 11.63 1.39 -3.94
N ILE A 123 12.23 1.81 -5.04
CA ILE A 123 12.14 3.16 -5.59
C ILE A 123 11.20 3.12 -6.78
N LEU A 124 10.11 3.89 -6.74
CA LEU A 124 9.20 4.00 -7.86
C LEU A 124 9.70 5.04 -8.85
N GLU A 125 9.74 4.71 -10.14
CA GLU A 125 10.11 5.66 -11.16
C GLU A 125 9.04 6.76 -11.29
N MET A 126 9.50 8.00 -11.38
CA MET A 126 8.60 9.14 -11.57
C MET A 126 8.04 9.12 -12.98
N PRO A 127 6.73 8.98 -13.18
CA PRO A 127 6.13 9.05 -14.50
C PRO A 127 6.08 10.52 -14.99
N LYS A 128 5.85 10.69 -16.26
CA LYS A 128 5.46 12.01 -16.78
C LYS A 128 4.11 12.42 -16.17
N VAL A 129 3.87 13.73 -16.15
CA VAL A 129 2.63 14.28 -15.60
C VAL A 129 1.42 13.65 -16.31
N GLY A 130 0.53 13.05 -15.52
CA GLY A 130 -0.68 12.40 -16.03
C GLY A 130 -0.52 10.90 -16.37
N GLU A 131 0.68 10.36 -16.30
CA GLU A 131 0.93 8.92 -16.52
C GLU A 131 0.92 8.14 -15.19
N ALA A 132 0.63 6.86 -15.28
CA ALA A 132 0.73 5.95 -14.14
C ALA A 132 2.20 5.55 -13.91
N ILE A 133 2.56 5.26 -12.66
CA ILE A 133 3.85 4.64 -12.34
C ILE A 133 3.83 3.20 -12.86
N THR A 134 4.78 2.86 -13.72
CA THR A 134 4.88 1.53 -14.36
C THR A 134 6.19 0.82 -14.06
N LYS A 135 7.19 1.53 -13.55
CA LYS A 135 8.53 0.99 -13.28
C LYS A 135 8.98 1.27 -11.85
N ALA A 136 9.72 0.34 -11.29
CA ALA A 136 10.34 0.47 -9.99
C ALA A 136 11.76 -0.11 -10.01
N TYR A 137 12.61 0.38 -9.11
CA TYR A 137 13.97 -0.11 -8.89
C TYR A 137 14.04 -0.76 -7.50
N LEU A 138 14.38 -2.04 -7.46
CA LEU A 138 14.65 -2.75 -6.22
C LEU A 138 16.15 -2.61 -5.92
N VAL A 139 16.47 -1.79 -4.92
CA VAL A 139 17.84 -1.66 -4.42
C VAL A 139 18.01 -2.67 -3.30
N THR A 140 18.87 -3.66 -3.50
CA THR A 140 19.06 -4.79 -2.57
C THR A 140 20.43 -5.42 -2.72
N SER A 141 20.80 -6.32 -1.78
CA SER A 141 22.00 -7.14 -1.94
C SER A 141 21.66 -8.43 -2.70
N PRO A 142 22.67 -9.06 -3.34
CA PRO A 142 22.45 -10.36 -4.03
C PRO A 142 21.84 -11.43 -3.13
N GLU A 143 22.18 -11.44 -1.83
CA GLU A 143 21.69 -12.43 -0.88
C GLU A 143 20.20 -12.33 -0.58
N THR A 144 19.63 -11.13 -0.71
CA THR A 144 18.22 -10.86 -0.41
C THR A 144 17.36 -10.65 -1.64
N GLU A 145 17.96 -10.60 -2.82
CA GLU A 145 17.28 -10.34 -4.10
C GLU A 145 16.10 -11.28 -4.34
N ASP A 146 16.31 -12.59 -4.26
CA ASP A 146 15.26 -13.58 -4.53
C ASP A 146 14.06 -13.45 -3.60
N GLN A 147 14.30 -13.11 -2.34
CA GLN A 147 13.25 -12.90 -1.36
C GLN A 147 12.33 -11.74 -1.79
N TYR A 148 12.91 -10.62 -2.20
CA TYR A 148 12.15 -9.45 -2.58
C TYR A 148 11.55 -9.53 -3.99
N LEU A 149 12.24 -10.15 -4.94
CA LEU A 149 11.69 -10.38 -6.28
C LEU A 149 10.44 -11.24 -6.24
N ARG A 150 10.37 -12.27 -5.38
CA ARG A 150 9.15 -13.06 -5.21
C ARG A 150 7.97 -12.22 -4.78
N VAL A 151 8.20 -11.24 -3.91
CA VAL A 151 7.14 -10.34 -3.39
C VAL A 151 6.78 -9.28 -4.42
N THR A 152 7.76 -8.75 -5.16
CA THR A 152 7.55 -7.67 -6.15
C THR A 152 7.01 -8.16 -7.49
N LYS A 153 7.20 -9.42 -7.84
CA LYS A 153 6.62 -10.03 -9.07
C LYS A 153 5.10 -10.15 -9.04
N TYR A 154 4.48 -10.04 -7.88
CA TYR A 154 3.04 -10.25 -7.74
C TYR A 154 2.18 -9.13 -8.33
N PRO A 155 2.49 -7.86 -8.23
CA PRO A 155 1.77 -6.87 -9.02
C PRO A 155 2.40 -6.82 -10.42
N ARG A 156 1.81 -7.53 -11.36
CA ARG A 156 2.12 -7.43 -12.80
C ARG A 156 1.97 -6.01 -13.38
N LEU A 157 1.83 -5.03 -12.51
CA LEU A 157 1.59 -3.63 -12.85
C LEU A 157 2.89 -2.82 -12.94
N LEU A 158 4.00 -3.34 -12.36
CA LEU A 158 5.29 -2.67 -12.38
C LEU A 158 6.35 -3.58 -12.99
N GLU A 159 7.14 -3.01 -13.87
CA GLU A 159 8.43 -3.55 -14.24
C GLU A 159 9.42 -3.25 -13.09
N VAL A 160 10.08 -4.28 -12.58
CA VAL A 160 11.04 -4.13 -11.49
C VAL A 160 12.43 -4.43 -12.00
N GLU A 161 13.29 -3.41 -11.97
CA GLU A 161 14.73 -3.51 -12.25
C GLU A 161 15.50 -3.65 -10.94
N VAL A 162 16.43 -4.58 -10.87
CA VAL A 162 17.25 -4.81 -9.68
C VAL A 162 18.54 -4.01 -9.78
N ILE A 163 18.87 -3.30 -8.71
CA ILE A 163 20.13 -2.58 -8.54
C ILE A 163 20.83 -3.18 -7.32
N HIS A 164 21.99 -3.77 -7.52
CA HIS A 164 22.82 -4.30 -6.43
C HIS A 164 23.58 -3.15 -5.77
N ARG A 165 23.65 -3.18 -4.44
CA ARG A 165 24.40 -2.26 -3.59
C ARG A 165 25.57 -2.98 -2.91
#